data_5f69818d5723099e142e4ff54b125f6c
#
_entry.id   5f69818d5723099e142e4ff54b125f6c
#
_cell.length_a   1.000
_cell.length_b   1.000
_cell.length_c   1.000
_cell.angle_alpha   90.00
_cell.angle_beta   90.00
_cell.angle_gamma   90.00
#
_symmetry.space_group_name_H-M   'P 1'
#
loop_
_entity.id
_entity.type
_entity.pdbx_description
1 polymer ?
#
loop_
_entity_poly.entity_id
_entity_poly.type
_entity_poly.pdbx_seq_one_letter_code
_entity_poly.pdbx_strand_id
1 'polypeptide(L)'
;MTDFTMEKGADGVAIVTWDVPGKSMNVLSMDGAAELDALIDEALADEAVKGIVITSGKQDFAAGMDLNVIAGMKEQGGAQGVFDGVMKLHHLLRKIERAGMDPKSLKGGKPIAAALPGTALGIGLELPLATHRIFAADNARAKIGLP
;
A
#
# COMPACT_ATOMS: atom_id res chain seq x y z
N MET A 1 13.05 10.00 -7.52
CA MET A 1 12.10 10.43 -6.48
C MET A 1 11.28 9.22 -6.13
N THR A 2 11.11 8.94 -4.85
CA THR A 2 10.36 7.79 -4.35
C THR A 2 8.92 8.20 -4.05
N ASP A 3 7.96 7.28 -4.28
CA ASP A 3 6.54 7.48 -3.96
C ASP A 3 6.25 7.14 -2.50
N PHE A 4 7.09 6.29 -1.91
CA PHE A 4 6.96 5.84 -0.52
C PHE A 4 8.23 6.10 0.26
N THR A 5 8.09 6.46 1.54
CA THR A 5 9.18 6.56 2.51
C THR A 5 8.83 5.79 3.76
N MET A 6 9.84 5.34 4.53
CA MET A 6 9.62 4.66 5.79
C MET A 6 10.46 5.31 6.89
N GLU A 7 9.82 5.58 8.02
CA GLU A 7 10.46 6.01 9.26
C GLU A 7 10.23 4.97 10.35
N LYS A 8 11.27 4.64 11.11
CA LYS A 8 11.22 3.67 12.21
C LYS A 8 11.27 4.42 13.53
N GLY A 9 10.21 4.35 14.30
CA GLY A 9 10.11 4.95 15.61
C GLY A 9 10.85 4.13 16.67
N ALA A 10 11.30 4.82 17.74
CA ALA A 10 11.94 4.19 18.89
C ALA A 10 11.00 3.23 19.65
N ASP A 11 9.69 3.35 19.43
CA ASP A 11 8.63 2.48 19.97
C ASP A 11 8.45 1.17 19.19
N GLY A 12 9.21 0.99 18.11
CA GLY A 12 9.14 -0.17 17.23
C GLY A 12 8.04 -0.08 16.16
N VAL A 13 7.43 1.09 15.95
CA VAL A 13 6.47 1.29 14.86
C VAL A 13 7.19 1.82 13.63
N ALA A 14 7.06 1.13 12.50
CA ALA A 14 7.50 1.62 11.19
C ALA A 14 6.31 2.34 10.53
N ILE A 15 6.50 3.61 10.17
CA ILE A 15 5.51 4.41 9.46
C ILE A 15 5.91 4.48 7.99
N VAL A 16 5.11 3.89 7.12
CA VAL A 16 5.26 3.94 5.67
C VAL A 16 4.33 5.04 5.14
N THR A 17 4.92 6.09 4.61
CA THR A 17 4.18 7.25 4.10
C THR A 17 4.16 7.25 2.58
N TRP A 18 2.96 7.27 2.01
CA TRP A 18 2.72 7.42 0.58
C TRP A 18 2.60 8.90 0.22
N ASP A 19 3.53 9.39 -0.58
CA ASP A 19 3.56 10.80 -1.01
C ASP A 19 4.15 10.95 -2.41
N VAL A 20 3.32 10.74 -3.45
CA VAL A 20 3.76 10.85 -4.85
C VAL A 20 4.16 12.29 -5.16
N PRO A 21 5.43 12.52 -5.52
CA PRO A 21 5.92 13.87 -5.79
C PRO A 21 5.17 14.57 -6.93
N GLY A 22 4.83 15.85 -6.71
CA GLY A 22 4.21 16.69 -7.74
C GLY A 22 2.74 16.38 -8.06
N LYS A 23 2.10 15.42 -7.38
CA LYS A 23 0.67 15.12 -7.54
C LYS A 23 -0.13 15.60 -6.33
N SER A 24 -1.33 16.11 -6.54
CA SER A 24 -2.24 16.52 -5.46
C SER A 24 -2.84 15.35 -4.69
N MET A 25 -2.98 14.19 -5.33
CA MET A 25 -3.42 12.94 -4.73
C MET A 25 -2.45 11.81 -5.09
N ASN A 26 -2.32 10.84 -4.20
CA ASN A 26 -1.56 9.64 -4.49
C ASN A 26 -2.28 8.78 -5.53
N VAL A 27 -1.53 8.25 -6.47
CA VAL A 27 -1.94 7.22 -7.44
C VAL A 27 -0.87 6.15 -7.47
N LEU A 28 -1.26 4.88 -7.52
CA LEU A 28 -0.32 3.77 -7.52
C LEU A 28 0.23 3.52 -8.92
N SER A 29 1.55 3.63 -9.05
CA SER A 29 2.30 3.15 -10.21
C SER A 29 2.86 1.74 -9.93
N MET A 30 3.35 1.04 -10.96
CA MET A 30 4.03 -0.26 -10.75
C MET A 30 5.35 -0.10 -10.01
N ASP A 31 6.06 1.00 -10.23
CA ASP A 31 7.29 1.32 -9.50
C ASP A 31 6.97 1.63 -8.04
N GLY A 32 5.93 2.42 -7.77
CA GLY A 32 5.44 2.66 -6.41
C GLY A 32 4.99 1.38 -5.71
N ALA A 33 4.33 0.46 -6.41
CA ALA A 33 3.99 -0.86 -5.85
C ALA A 33 5.24 -1.67 -5.48
N ALA A 34 6.29 -1.63 -6.31
CA ALA A 34 7.56 -2.29 -6.02
C ALA A 34 8.30 -1.64 -4.85
N GLU A 35 8.26 -0.31 -4.74
CA GLU A 35 8.82 0.42 -3.59
C GLU A 35 8.11 0.01 -2.29
N LEU A 36 6.78 -0.01 -2.29
CA LEU A 36 6.00 -0.45 -1.12
C LEU A 36 6.31 -1.89 -0.75
N ASP A 37 6.39 -2.79 -1.73
CA ASP A 37 6.74 -4.21 -1.54
C ASP A 37 8.08 -4.37 -0.84
N ALA A 38 9.10 -3.63 -1.28
CA ALA A 38 10.44 -3.65 -0.69
C ALA A 38 10.46 -3.08 0.74
N LEU A 39 9.73 -1.98 1.01
CA LEU A 39 9.65 -1.41 2.35
C LEU A 39 8.92 -2.33 3.34
N ILE A 40 7.90 -3.04 2.89
CA ILE A 40 7.23 -4.05 3.72
C ILE A 40 8.20 -5.20 4.05
N ASP A 41 8.95 -5.70 3.07
CA ASP A 41 9.98 -6.74 3.32
C ASP A 41 11.04 -6.26 4.32
N GLU A 42 11.53 -5.04 4.16
CA GLU A 42 12.50 -4.44 5.10
C GLU A 42 11.93 -4.37 6.52
N ALA A 43 10.69 -3.86 6.67
CA ALA A 43 10.05 -3.74 7.98
C ALA A 43 9.77 -5.10 8.62
N LEU A 44 9.40 -6.11 7.82
CA LEU A 44 9.15 -7.47 8.32
C LEU A 44 10.43 -8.16 8.77
N ALA A 45 11.56 -7.92 8.10
CA ALA A 45 12.85 -8.50 8.44
C ALA A 45 13.53 -7.84 9.64
N ASP A 46 13.20 -6.59 9.98
CA ASP A 46 13.83 -5.84 11.07
C ASP A 46 13.24 -6.23 12.44
N GLU A 47 14.00 -6.89 13.28
CA GLU A 47 13.55 -7.34 14.62
C GLU A 47 13.15 -6.19 15.55
N ALA A 48 13.64 -4.97 15.32
CA ALA A 48 13.26 -3.79 16.09
C ALA A 48 11.85 -3.30 15.75
N VAL A 49 11.34 -3.60 14.54
CA VAL A 49 10.00 -3.25 14.11
C VAL A 49 9.00 -4.25 14.69
N LYS A 50 8.02 -3.75 15.43
CA LYS A 50 6.96 -4.52 16.08
C LYS A 50 5.62 -4.40 15.38
N GLY A 51 5.43 -3.35 14.58
CA GLY A 51 4.23 -3.10 13.80
C GLY A 51 4.48 -2.07 12.72
N ILE A 52 3.57 -2.00 11.75
CA ILE A 52 3.69 -1.13 10.57
C ILE A 52 2.40 -0.30 10.45
N VAL A 53 2.55 0.98 10.14
CA VAL A 53 1.44 1.87 9.78
C VAL A 53 1.68 2.36 8.37
N ILE A 54 0.69 2.19 7.48
CA ILE A 54 0.69 2.75 6.13
C ILE A 54 -0.23 3.97 6.14
N THR A 55 0.30 5.12 5.74
CA THR A 55 -0.45 6.38 5.71
C THR A 55 -0.12 7.21 4.47
N SER A 56 -0.68 8.40 4.38
CA SER A 56 -0.44 9.36 3.31
C SER A 56 0.19 10.64 3.84
N GLY A 57 1.14 11.20 3.09
CA GLY A 57 1.67 12.54 3.31
C GLY A 57 0.76 13.67 2.78
N LYS A 58 -0.41 13.31 2.22
CA LYS A 58 -1.38 14.24 1.61
C LYS A 58 -2.66 14.34 2.44
N GLN A 59 -3.56 15.26 2.06
CA GLN A 59 -4.87 15.39 2.68
C GLN A 59 -5.78 14.17 2.43
N ASP A 60 -5.63 13.53 1.28
CA ASP A 60 -6.33 12.31 0.90
C ASP A 60 -5.36 11.12 0.93
N PHE A 61 -5.93 9.91 1.05
CA PHE A 61 -5.09 8.70 1.04
C PHE A 61 -4.64 8.38 -0.38
N ALA A 62 -5.55 8.03 -1.28
CA ALA A 62 -5.22 7.78 -2.68
C ALA A 62 -6.45 7.79 -3.60
N ALA A 63 -6.24 8.18 -4.87
CA ALA A 63 -7.28 8.19 -5.91
C ALA A 63 -7.41 6.85 -6.66
N GLY A 64 -6.50 5.91 -6.47
CA GLY A 64 -6.50 4.62 -7.15
C GLY A 64 -5.23 4.35 -7.96
N MET A 65 -5.37 3.53 -9.02
CA MET A 65 -4.29 3.21 -9.94
C MET A 65 -3.98 4.39 -10.87
N ASP A 66 -2.70 4.58 -11.21
CA ASP A 66 -2.34 5.47 -12.31
C ASP A 66 -2.84 4.89 -13.64
N LEU A 67 -3.71 5.60 -14.33
CA LEU A 67 -4.34 5.14 -15.58
C LEU A 67 -3.32 4.83 -16.69
N ASN A 68 -2.16 5.50 -16.68
CA ASN A 68 -1.09 5.23 -17.63
C ASN A 68 -0.48 3.84 -17.44
N VAL A 69 -0.54 3.29 -16.23
CA VAL A 69 -0.07 1.94 -15.93
C VAL A 69 -0.89 0.90 -16.68
N ILE A 70 -2.22 1.02 -16.64
CA ILE A 70 -3.11 0.05 -17.31
C ILE A 70 -2.92 0.09 -18.82
N ALA A 71 -2.81 1.32 -19.40
CA ALA A 71 -2.53 1.49 -20.82
C ALA A 71 -1.18 0.87 -21.20
N GLY A 72 -0.12 1.16 -20.44
CA GLY A 72 1.22 0.61 -20.69
C GLY A 72 1.31 -0.90 -20.60
N MET A 73 0.64 -1.52 -19.65
CA MET A 73 0.58 -2.99 -19.52
C MET A 73 -0.03 -3.63 -20.78
N LYS A 74 -1.11 -3.03 -21.30
CA LYS A 74 -1.79 -3.54 -22.49
C LYS A 74 -0.93 -3.36 -23.75
N GLU A 75 -0.25 -2.23 -23.88
CA GLU A 75 0.61 -1.94 -25.05
C GLU A 75 1.86 -2.82 -25.08
N GLN A 76 2.49 -3.09 -23.94
CA GLN A 76 3.75 -3.83 -23.85
C GLN A 76 3.60 -5.35 -23.86
N GLY A 77 2.48 -5.89 -23.36
CA GLY A 77 2.33 -7.33 -23.17
C GLY A 77 0.95 -7.90 -23.50
N GLY A 78 0.04 -7.09 -24.04
CA GLY A 78 -1.33 -7.54 -24.32
C GLY A 78 -2.02 -8.08 -23.08
N ALA A 79 -2.83 -9.14 -23.23
CA ALA A 79 -3.57 -9.77 -22.14
C ALA A 79 -2.63 -10.37 -21.08
N GLN A 80 -1.50 -10.95 -21.48
CA GLN A 80 -0.54 -11.54 -20.55
C GLN A 80 0.15 -10.45 -19.71
N GLY A 81 0.53 -9.31 -20.31
CA GLY A 81 1.12 -8.19 -19.59
C GLY A 81 0.18 -7.61 -18.52
N VAL A 82 -1.11 -7.52 -18.83
CA VAL A 82 -2.13 -7.10 -17.86
C VAL A 82 -2.25 -8.13 -16.73
N PHE A 83 -2.34 -9.42 -17.07
CA PHE A 83 -2.40 -10.50 -16.08
C PHE A 83 -1.20 -10.46 -15.11
N ASP A 84 0.02 -10.39 -15.64
CA ASP A 84 1.24 -10.38 -14.84
C ASP A 84 1.31 -9.15 -13.93
N GLY A 85 0.90 -7.99 -14.41
CA GLY A 85 0.81 -6.76 -13.62
C GLY A 85 -0.19 -6.87 -12.47
N VAL A 86 -1.40 -7.38 -12.75
CA VAL A 86 -2.43 -7.62 -11.72
C VAL A 86 -1.95 -8.64 -10.69
N MET A 87 -1.27 -9.70 -11.12
CA MET A 87 -0.74 -10.70 -10.19
C MET A 87 0.34 -10.13 -9.26
N LYS A 88 1.17 -9.20 -9.72
CA LYS A 88 2.13 -8.49 -8.84
C LYS A 88 1.40 -7.71 -7.74
N LEU A 89 0.32 -7.01 -8.08
CA LEU A 89 -0.50 -6.30 -7.08
C LEU A 89 -1.16 -7.28 -6.10
N HIS A 90 -1.70 -8.40 -6.59
CA HIS A 90 -2.26 -9.43 -5.71
C HIS A 90 -1.21 -10.00 -4.74
N HIS A 91 0.03 -10.21 -5.19
CA HIS A 91 1.11 -10.69 -4.32
C HIS A 91 1.44 -9.65 -3.24
N LEU A 92 1.50 -8.36 -3.57
CA LEU A 92 1.70 -7.28 -2.62
C LEU A 92 0.58 -7.24 -1.57
N LEU A 93 -0.70 -7.25 -2.00
CA LEU A 93 -1.84 -7.27 -1.08
C LEU A 93 -1.80 -8.50 -0.16
N ARG A 94 -1.49 -9.68 -0.71
CA ARG A 94 -1.35 -10.90 0.07
C ARG A 94 -0.17 -10.86 1.04
N LYS A 95 0.94 -10.21 0.68
CA LYS A 95 2.08 -9.99 1.58
C LYS A 95 1.65 -9.12 2.77
N ILE A 96 0.94 -8.03 2.53
CA ILE A 96 0.41 -7.14 3.57
C ILE A 96 -0.55 -7.91 4.50
N GLU A 97 -1.49 -8.66 3.94
CA GLU A 97 -2.45 -9.48 4.71
C GLU A 97 -1.75 -10.50 5.61
N ARG A 98 -0.73 -11.17 5.10
CA ARG A 98 0.00 -12.19 5.86
C ARG A 98 1.04 -11.61 6.82
N ALA A 99 1.63 -10.48 6.47
CA ALA A 99 2.59 -9.73 7.29
C ALA A 99 3.70 -10.59 7.92
N GLY A 100 4.23 -11.55 7.17
CA GLY A 100 5.26 -12.48 7.64
C GLY A 100 4.76 -13.63 8.49
N MET A 101 3.45 -13.85 8.59
CA MET A 101 2.89 -15.05 9.28
C MET A 101 3.35 -16.34 8.60
N ASP A 102 3.59 -17.37 9.41
CA ASP A 102 3.80 -18.72 8.92
C ASP A 102 2.57 -19.22 8.14
N PRO A 103 2.74 -19.69 6.89
CA PRO A 103 1.60 -20.00 6.01
C PRO A 103 0.77 -21.21 6.44
N LYS A 104 1.31 -22.06 7.35
CA LYS A 104 0.62 -23.26 7.83
C LYS A 104 -0.09 -23.00 9.14
N SER A 105 0.62 -22.40 10.09
CA SER A 105 0.08 -22.15 11.43
C SER A 105 -0.73 -20.86 11.52
N LEU A 106 -0.57 -19.95 10.57
CA LEU A 106 -1.13 -18.58 10.55
C LEU A 106 -0.76 -17.78 11.81
N LYS A 107 0.42 -18.08 12.39
CA LYS A 107 0.95 -17.42 13.58
C LYS A 107 2.22 -16.63 13.27
N GLY A 108 2.57 -15.76 14.19
CA GLY A 108 3.70 -14.84 14.00
C GLY A 108 3.29 -13.67 13.11
N GLY A 109 4.27 -13.06 12.47
CA GLY A 109 4.09 -11.86 11.67
C GLY A 109 4.00 -10.59 12.53
N LYS A 110 3.78 -9.46 11.86
CA LYS A 110 3.70 -8.15 12.49
C LYS A 110 2.38 -7.48 12.14
N PRO A 111 1.69 -6.81 13.08
CA PRO A 111 0.45 -6.10 12.76
C PRO A 111 0.75 -4.95 11.78
N ILE A 112 -0.11 -4.81 10.79
CA ILE A 112 -0.11 -3.70 9.84
C ILE A 112 -1.44 -2.97 9.95
N ALA A 113 -1.40 -1.66 10.16
CA ALA A 113 -2.57 -0.80 10.15
C ALA A 113 -2.49 0.21 9.02
N ALA A 114 -3.64 0.66 8.52
CA ALA A 114 -3.74 1.79 7.61
C ALA A 114 -4.38 2.99 8.30
N ALA A 115 -3.81 4.18 8.09
CA ALA A 115 -4.35 5.44 8.57
C ALA A 115 -4.76 6.30 7.36
N LEU A 116 -6.06 6.53 7.22
CA LEU A 116 -6.66 7.23 6.10
C LEU A 116 -7.00 8.68 6.49
N PRO A 117 -6.26 9.69 6.03
CA PRO A 117 -6.58 11.09 6.32
C PRO A 117 -7.81 11.60 5.56
N GLY A 118 -8.18 10.97 4.45
CA GLY A 118 -9.27 11.38 3.58
C GLY A 118 -9.66 10.30 2.56
N THR A 119 -9.93 10.72 1.34
CA THR A 119 -10.42 9.87 0.23
C THR A 119 -9.50 8.70 -0.06
N ALA A 120 -10.10 7.50 -0.22
CA ALA A 120 -9.43 6.26 -0.58
C ALA A 120 -10.28 5.48 -1.60
N LEU A 121 -9.83 5.40 -2.85
CA LEU A 121 -10.59 4.82 -3.96
C LEU A 121 -9.81 3.73 -4.70
N GLY A 122 -10.52 2.71 -5.18
CA GLY A 122 -9.93 1.60 -5.94
C GLY A 122 -8.79 0.93 -5.18
N ILE A 123 -7.61 0.76 -5.82
CA ILE A 123 -6.43 0.18 -5.15
C ILE A 123 -6.01 1.00 -3.92
N GLY A 124 -6.32 2.29 -3.86
CA GLY A 124 -6.13 3.14 -2.68
C GLY A 124 -7.01 2.72 -1.49
N LEU A 125 -8.09 1.95 -1.70
CA LEU A 125 -8.84 1.29 -0.65
C LEU A 125 -8.46 -0.19 -0.50
N GLU A 126 -8.12 -0.88 -1.58
CA GLU A 126 -7.73 -2.29 -1.53
C GLU A 126 -6.48 -2.52 -0.67
N LEU A 127 -5.49 -1.59 -0.72
CA LEU A 127 -4.31 -1.62 0.16
C LEU A 127 -4.71 -1.57 1.65
N PRO A 128 -5.50 -0.59 2.12
CA PRO A 128 -6.02 -0.60 3.50
C PRO A 128 -6.82 -1.85 3.86
N LEU A 129 -7.65 -2.37 2.93
CA LEU A 129 -8.43 -3.59 3.17
C LEU A 129 -7.56 -4.83 3.35
N ALA A 130 -6.35 -4.84 2.81
CA ALA A 130 -5.38 -5.91 3.04
C ALA A 130 -4.70 -5.80 4.41
N THR A 131 -4.78 -4.68 5.11
CA THR A 131 -4.21 -4.49 6.46
C THR A 131 -5.10 -5.10 7.54
N HIS A 132 -4.57 -5.24 8.76
CA HIS A 132 -5.30 -5.85 9.87
C HIS A 132 -6.25 -4.87 10.58
N ARG A 133 -6.03 -3.56 10.42
CA ARG A 133 -6.88 -2.52 10.99
C ARG A 133 -6.83 -1.25 10.15
N ILE A 134 -7.98 -0.63 9.96
CA ILE A 134 -8.12 0.66 9.28
C ILE A 134 -8.58 1.71 10.30
N PHE A 135 -7.89 2.85 10.31
CA PHE A 135 -8.28 4.06 11.03
C PHE A 135 -8.54 5.15 10.00
N ALA A 136 -9.75 5.63 9.93
CA ALA A 136 -10.14 6.71 9.02
C ALA A 136 -10.41 7.99 9.81
N ALA A 137 -9.92 9.12 9.31
CA ALA A 137 -10.25 10.41 9.87
C ALA A 137 -11.75 10.70 9.73
N ASP A 138 -12.34 11.36 10.72
CA ASP A 138 -13.70 11.88 10.63
C ASP A 138 -13.74 13.08 9.68
N ASN A 139 -13.88 12.77 8.38
CA ASN A 139 -13.86 13.75 7.29
C ASN A 139 -15.07 13.53 6.39
N ALA A 140 -16.09 14.39 6.55
CA ALA A 140 -17.35 14.32 5.80
C ALA A 140 -17.17 14.45 4.27
N ARG A 141 -16.02 14.95 3.78
CA ARG A 141 -15.72 15.08 2.34
C ARG A 141 -15.00 13.87 1.78
N ALA A 142 -14.49 12.98 2.64
CA ALA A 142 -13.78 11.78 2.21
C ALA A 142 -14.72 10.82 1.47
N LYS A 143 -14.25 10.29 0.35
CA LYS A 143 -14.92 9.25 -0.42
C LYS A 143 -14.13 7.96 -0.25
N ILE A 144 -14.77 6.94 0.27
CA ILE A 144 -14.15 5.62 0.48
C ILE A 144 -14.97 4.61 -0.31
N GLY A 145 -14.35 3.94 -1.27
CA GLY A 145 -15.09 3.00 -2.13
C GLY A 145 -14.25 2.31 -3.20
N LEU A 146 -14.89 1.32 -3.81
CA LEU A 146 -14.38 0.57 -4.96
C LEU A 146 -15.31 0.88 -6.16
N PRO A 147 -15.04 1.97 -6.88
CA PRO A 147 -15.85 2.38 -8.02
C PRO A 147 -15.70 1.44 -9.21
#